data_a1098950677ce223ca2cd21a24713c2b
#
_entry.id   a1098950677ce223ca2cd21a24713c2b
#
_cell.length_a   1.000
_cell.length_b   1.000
_cell.length_c   1.000
_cell.angle_alpha   90.00
_cell.angle_beta   90.00
_cell.angle_gamma   90.00
#
_symmetry.space_group_name_H-M   'P 1'
#
loop_
_entity.id
_entity.type
_entity.pdbx_description
1 polymer ?
#
loop_
_entity_poly.entity_id
_entity_poly.type
_entity_poly.pdbx_seq_one_letter_code
_entity_poly.pdbx_strand_id
1 'polypeptide(L)'
;MLLSRRALLAGASAGVLSTPALAQSSGWNRDAFLAAMRDSGRSIEISEGAFAAIQARRQPTLARMEAYLKSRFGEADPAVLRGFAELPREYFHYNYEARQASPSNAYETEAKPWALGFGSALSDYLGQAYMTQACQPKPDHVVLEIGTGSGFQAAWLSRIVAKQYSIEIIEPLGRSVQQIFAPLGLTNVETRVGDGFYGWPEVTGGFDTIIVTCAAQYVPPALIQQLKPGGRLVIPIGQPFRRGQFLYIYTKDEEGRVRSRKDMGVYFIPMTGAMMKTPAPAGSVPQ
;
A
#
# COMPACT_ATOMS: atom_id res chain seq x y z
N MET A 1 4.63 24.36 68.33
CA MET A 1 4.02 23.05 67.92
C MET A 1 4.17 22.90 66.42
N LEU A 2 5.27 22.24 66.01
CA LEU A 2 5.70 22.09 64.62
C LEU A 2 5.17 20.79 64.05
N LEU A 3 4.37 20.84 63.01
CA LEU A 3 3.94 19.66 62.24
C LEU A 3 4.73 19.58 60.93
N SER A 4 5.54 18.57 60.85
CA SER A 4 6.37 18.17 59.74
C SER A 4 5.51 17.64 58.59
N ARG A 5 5.68 18.20 57.35
CA ARG A 5 5.15 17.64 56.11
C ARG A 5 6.23 16.75 55.49
N ARG A 6 6.04 15.44 55.55
CA ARG A 6 6.77 14.46 54.73
C ARG A 6 6.16 14.43 53.33
N ALA A 7 6.94 14.82 52.31
CA ALA A 7 6.62 14.62 50.93
C ALA A 7 6.91 13.15 50.54
N LEU A 8 5.89 12.42 50.09
CA LEU A 8 6.03 11.13 49.44
C LEU A 8 6.42 11.40 47.96
N LEU A 9 7.64 11.05 47.63
CA LEU A 9 8.07 10.90 46.21
C LEU A 9 7.55 9.54 45.71
N ALA A 10 6.48 9.59 44.91
CA ALA A 10 6.03 8.45 44.14
C ALA A 10 6.92 8.35 42.89
N GLY A 11 7.81 7.37 42.85
CA GLY A 11 8.58 7.02 41.70
C GLY A 11 7.69 6.43 40.62
N ALA A 12 7.48 7.16 39.53
CA ALA A 12 6.88 6.62 38.31
C ALA A 12 7.95 5.77 37.60
N SER A 13 7.88 4.46 37.76
CA SER A 13 8.59 3.51 36.91
C SER A 13 8.01 3.62 35.51
N ALA A 14 8.77 4.20 34.56
CA ALA A 14 8.48 4.13 33.15
C ALA A 14 8.55 2.66 32.72
N GLY A 15 7.41 2.02 32.63
CA GLY A 15 7.30 0.69 32.03
C GLY A 15 7.68 0.82 30.55
N VAL A 16 8.80 0.20 30.20
CA VAL A 16 9.15 -0.06 28.80
C VAL A 16 8.04 -0.97 28.27
N LEU A 17 7.10 -0.42 27.54
CA LEU A 17 6.15 -1.20 26.75
C LEU A 17 6.96 -1.94 25.69
N SER A 18 7.32 -3.19 26.00
CA SER A 18 7.82 -4.13 25.00
C SER A 18 6.75 -4.22 23.91
N THR A 19 7.09 -3.75 22.70
CA THR A 19 6.30 -3.98 21.50
C THR A 19 5.98 -5.48 21.45
N PRO A 20 4.70 -5.88 21.38
CA PRO A 20 4.39 -7.29 21.23
C PRO A 20 5.05 -7.76 19.93
N ALA A 21 5.84 -8.82 20.02
CA ALA A 21 6.34 -9.52 18.85
C ALA A 21 5.12 -9.86 18.00
N LEU A 22 4.92 -9.12 16.88
CA LEU A 22 3.81 -9.36 15.95
C LEU A 22 4.01 -10.80 15.45
N ALA A 23 3.12 -11.66 15.91
CA ALA A 23 3.17 -13.08 15.62
C ALA A 23 3.16 -13.26 14.09
N GLN A 24 4.18 -13.93 13.58
CA GLN A 24 4.07 -14.59 12.30
C GLN A 24 2.75 -15.37 12.31
N SER A 25 1.94 -15.26 11.25
CA SER A 25 0.82 -16.19 11.10
C SER A 25 1.37 -17.60 11.36
N SER A 26 0.87 -18.28 12.39
CA SER A 26 1.38 -19.54 12.89
C SER A 26 1.15 -20.68 11.87
N GLY A 27 1.78 -20.59 10.69
CA GLY A 27 1.63 -21.50 9.58
C GLY A 27 2.38 -21.09 8.31
N TRP A 28 2.90 -19.86 8.22
CA TRP A 28 3.65 -19.46 7.04
C TRP A 28 5.08 -19.98 7.08
N ASN A 29 5.31 -21.06 6.39
CA ASN A 29 6.60 -21.73 6.22
C ASN A 29 6.89 -21.90 4.72
N ARG A 30 8.02 -22.52 4.38
CA ARG A 30 8.43 -22.77 3.00
C ARG A 30 7.36 -23.55 2.21
N ASP A 31 6.78 -24.58 2.80
CA ASP A 31 5.82 -25.43 2.10
C ASP A 31 4.50 -24.69 1.85
N ALA A 32 4.04 -23.89 2.81
CA ALA A 32 2.90 -22.98 2.63
C ALA A 32 3.17 -21.94 1.54
N PHE A 33 4.36 -21.36 1.49
CA PHE A 33 4.78 -20.46 0.41
C PHE A 33 4.73 -21.14 -0.95
N LEU A 34 5.32 -22.33 -1.08
CA LEU A 34 5.33 -23.09 -2.33
C LEU A 34 3.92 -23.50 -2.75
N ALA A 35 3.07 -23.88 -1.80
CA ALA A 35 1.65 -24.20 -2.07
C ALA A 35 0.92 -22.96 -2.61
N ALA A 36 1.00 -21.83 -1.92
CA ALA A 36 0.37 -20.58 -2.35
C ALA A 36 0.86 -20.11 -3.73
N MET A 37 2.16 -20.28 -4.04
CA MET A 37 2.68 -20.00 -5.37
C MET A 37 2.03 -20.89 -6.42
N ARG A 38 1.95 -22.20 -6.21
CA ARG A 38 1.29 -23.15 -7.13
C ARG A 38 -0.20 -22.83 -7.31
N ASP A 39 -0.91 -22.59 -6.20
CA ASP A 39 -2.35 -22.34 -6.20
C ASP A 39 -2.70 -21.03 -6.93
N SER A 40 -1.75 -20.09 -7.01
CA SER A 40 -1.85 -18.86 -7.81
C SER A 40 -1.29 -18.98 -9.23
N GLY A 41 -1.02 -20.19 -9.72
CA GLY A 41 -0.50 -20.44 -11.08
C GLY A 41 0.96 -20.04 -11.28
N ARG A 42 1.72 -19.83 -10.20
CA ARG A 42 3.14 -19.47 -10.22
C ARG A 42 3.98 -20.59 -9.64
N SER A 43 5.23 -20.69 -10.06
CA SER A 43 6.14 -21.71 -9.55
C SER A 43 7.49 -21.12 -9.17
N ILE A 44 8.13 -21.75 -8.20
CA ILE A 44 9.47 -21.46 -7.77
C ILE A 44 10.07 -22.69 -7.06
N GLU A 45 11.37 -22.83 -7.20
CA GLU A 45 12.15 -23.71 -6.35
C GLU A 45 12.98 -22.88 -5.37
N ILE A 46 12.93 -23.21 -4.10
CA ILE A 46 13.66 -22.53 -3.06
C ILE A 46 14.04 -23.54 -1.96
N SER A 47 15.29 -23.52 -1.51
CA SER A 47 15.73 -24.35 -0.40
C SER A 47 15.20 -23.83 0.94
N GLU A 48 15.13 -24.70 1.96
CA GLU A 48 14.73 -24.32 3.31
C GLU A 48 15.62 -23.21 3.87
N GLY A 49 16.94 -23.33 3.70
CA GLY A 49 17.90 -22.32 4.16
C GLY A 49 17.72 -20.96 3.48
N ALA A 50 17.44 -20.94 2.16
CA ALA A 50 17.18 -19.70 1.43
C ALA A 50 15.87 -19.05 1.88
N PHE A 51 14.81 -19.84 2.11
CA PHE A 51 13.55 -19.33 2.64
C PHE A 51 13.71 -18.77 4.05
N ALA A 52 14.39 -19.48 4.95
CA ALA A 52 14.68 -19.01 6.31
C ALA A 52 15.48 -17.70 6.32
N ALA A 53 16.46 -17.55 5.41
CA ALA A 53 17.21 -16.30 5.26
C ALA A 53 16.34 -15.11 4.82
N ILE A 54 15.31 -15.35 4.02
CA ILE A 54 14.31 -14.33 3.65
C ILE A 54 13.49 -13.95 4.89
N GLN A 55 12.97 -14.94 5.63
CA GLN A 55 12.14 -14.71 6.81
C GLN A 55 12.89 -13.94 7.91
N ALA A 56 14.18 -14.21 8.10
CA ALA A 56 15.00 -13.51 9.08
C ALA A 56 15.09 -11.99 8.86
N ARG A 57 14.83 -11.50 7.62
CA ARG A 57 14.86 -10.07 7.30
C ARG A 57 13.54 -9.33 7.54
N ARG A 58 12.44 -10.04 7.82
CA ARG A 58 11.11 -9.42 8.02
C ARG A 58 11.09 -8.46 9.20
N GLN A 59 11.54 -8.89 10.38
CA GLN A 59 11.54 -8.05 11.58
C GLN A 59 12.44 -6.80 11.44
N PRO A 60 13.69 -6.90 10.96
CA PRO A 60 14.50 -5.71 10.67
C PRO A 60 13.84 -4.74 9.68
N THR A 61 13.11 -5.25 8.68
CA THR A 61 12.38 -4.41 7.71
C THR A 61 11.22 -3.70 8.37
N LEU A 62 10.45 -4.39 9.21
CA LEU A 62 9.34 -3.80 9.95
C LEU A 62 9.84 -2.69 10.90
N ALA A 63 10.92 -2.93 11.63
CA ALA A 63 11.53 -1.92 12.50
C ALA A 63 12.01 -0.68 11.72
N ARG A 64 12.59 -0.88 10.54
CA ARG A 64 12.98 0.22 9.64
C ARG A 64 11.79 1.00 9.15
N MET A 65 10.71 0.32 8.78
CA MET A 65 9.45 0.93 8.35
C MET A 65 8.83 1.77 9.48
N GLU A 66 8.77 1.24 10.69
CA GLU A 66 8.29 1.94 11.88
C GLU A 66 9.08 3.21 12.14
N ALA A 67 10.42 3.13 12.14
CA ALA A 67 11.29 4.28 12.32
C ALA A 67 11.09 5.33 11.21
N TYR A 68 10.93 4.89 9.96
CA TYR A 68 10.66 5.77 8.82
C TYR A 68 9.32 6.50 8.99
N LEU A 69 8.23 5.79 9.29
CA LEU A 69 6.92 6.38 9.49
C LEU A 69 6.91 7.36 10.67
N LYS A 70 7.53 7.02 11.80
CA LYS A 70 7.71 7.96 12.92
C LYS A 70 8.44 9.23 12.52
N SER A 71 9.47 9.12 11.69
CA SER A 71 10.23 10.29 11.21
C SER A 71 9.41 11.21 10.30
N ARG A 72 8.40 10.66 9.60
CA ARG A 72 7.59 11.39 8.63
C ARG A 72 6.28 11.93 9.19
N PHE A 73 5.66 11.20 10.09
CA PHE A 73 4.32 11.50 10.62
C PHE A 73 4.32 11.83 12.11
N GLY A 74 5.47 11.68 12.80
CA GLY A 74 5.56 11.76 14.27
C GLY A 74 5.22 10.44 14.96
N GLU A 75 4.42 9.60 14.31
CA GLU A 75 4.01 8.28 14.79
C GLU A 75 3.95 7.28 13.63
N ALA A 76 3.97 5.99 13.93
CA ALA A 76 3.69 4.91 13.01
C ALA A 76 2.35 4.27 13.39
N ASP A 77 1.40 4.24 12.46
CA ASP A 77 0.09 3.64 12.69
C ASP A 77 0.24 2.13 12.93
N PRO A 78 -0.19 1.60 14.10
CA PRO A 78 -0.09 0.18 14.41
C PRO A 78 -0.86 -0.71 13.43
N ALA A 79 -1.96 -0.24 12.83
CA ALA A 79 -2.72 -1.00 11.84
C ALA A 79 -1.94 -1.14 10.54
N VAL A 80 -1.22 -0.09 10.12
CA VAL A 80 -0.34 -0.12 8.95
C VAL A 80 0.81 -1.12 9.17
N LEU A 81 1.48 -1.06 10.31
CA LEU A 81 2.58 -1.98 10.65
C LEU A 81 2.09 -3.44 10.73
N ARG A 82 0.95 -3.67 11.39
CA ARG A 82 0.35 -5.01 11.51
C ARG A 82 -0.04 -5.57 10.15
N GLY A 83 -0.71 -4.79 9.29
CA GLY A 83 -1.11 -5.23 7.95
C GLY A 83 0.09 -5.67 7.10
N PHE A 84 1.23 -4.96 7.19
CA PHE A 84 2.49 -5.42 6.55
C PHE A 84 3.03 -6.70 7.19
N ALA A 85 3.07 -6.78 8.52
CA ALA A 85 3.62 -7.91 9.24
C ALA A 85 2.84 -9.22 9.01
N GLU A 86 1.54 -9.14 8.72
CA GLU A 86 0.68 -10.29 8.43
C GLU A 86 0.82 -10.82 7.01
N LEU A 87 1.47 -10.06 6.10
CA LEU A 87 1.58 -10.43 4.70
C LEU A 87 2.98 -10.94 4.35
N PRO A 88 3.07 -12.02 3.58
CA PRO A 88 4.34 -12.51 3.05
C PRO A 88 4.73 -11.71 1.79
N ARG A 89 5.47 -10.62 1.95
CA ARG A 89 5.85 -9.77 0.81
C ARG A 89 6.63 -10.55 -0.26
N GLU A 90 7.41 -11.57 0.14
CA GLU A 90 8.14 -12.46 -0.77
C GLU A 90 7.25 -13.17 -1.78
N TYR A 91 5.98 -13.42 -1.43
CA TYR A 91 4.99 -14.01 -2.33
C TYR A 91 4.62 -13.10 -3.50
N PHE A 92 4.76 -11.78 -3.37
CA PHE A 92 4.41 -10.77 -4.37
C PHE A 92 5.59 -10.39 -5.27
N HIS A 93 6.80 -10.89 -4.99
CA HIS A 93 7.98 -10.66 -5.81
C HIS A 93 8.04 -11.65 -6.98
N TYR A 94 7.27 -11.36 -8.02
CA TYR A 94 7.16 -12.17 -9.22
C TYR A 94 7.10 -11.30 -10.48
N ASN A 95 7.97 -11.57 -11.45
CA ASN A 95 7.90 -10.96 -12.77
C ASN A 95 6.97 -11.80 -13.64
N TYR A 96 5.81 -11.26 -13.99
CA TYR A 96 4.76 -11.98 -14.70
C TYR A 96 5.07 -12.17 -16.19
N GLU A 97 5.83 -11.27 -16.82
CA GLU A 97 6.26 -11.38 -18.21
C GLU A 97 7.38 -12.41 -18.37
N ALA A 98 8.42 -12.32 -17.51
CA ALA A 98 9.50 -13.28 -17.47
C ALA A 98 9.13 -14.62 -16.80
N ARG A 99 7.99 -14.68 -16.09
CA ARG A 99 7.52 -15.82 -15.30
C ARG A 99 8.54 -16.26 -14.25
N GLN A 100 9.15 -15.28 -13.57
CA GLN A 100 10.25 -15.51 -12.64
C GLN A 100 9.96 -14.91 -11.27
N ALA A 101 10.10 -15.74 -10.22
CA ALA A 101 10.02 -15.30 -8.83
C ALA A 101 11.38 -14.78 -8.33
N SER A 102 11.34 -13.74 -7.50
CA SER A 102 12.53 -13.16 -6.85
C SER A 102 12.28 -12.85 -5.36
N PRO A 103 11.88 -13.84 -4.55
CA PRO A 103 11.45 -13.64 -3.17
C PRO A 103 12.57 -13.11 -2.26
N SER A 104 13.84 -13.35 -2.60
CA SER A 104 15.01 -12.83 -1.87
C SER A 104 15.06 -11.30 -1.81
N ASN A 105 14.36 -10.60 -2.70
CA ASN A 105 14.37 -9.15 -2.80
C ASN A 105 13.31 -8.48 -1.92
N ALA A 106 12.42 -9.26 -1.30
CA ALA A 106 11.25 -8.73 -0.60
C ALA A 106 11.56 -7.82 0.59
N TYR A 107 12.67 -8.09 1.28
CA TYR A 107 13.06 -7.43 2.52
C TYR A 107 14.49 -6.88 2.45
N GLU A 108 14.90 -6.35 1.31
CA GLU A 108 16.22 -5.75 1.15
C GLU A 108 16.40 -4.51 2.02
N THR A 109 17.65 -4.28 2.45
CA THR A 109 17.99 -3.11 3.25
C THR A 109 17.77 -1.81 2.48
N GLU A 110 18.14 -1.81 1.21
CA GLU A 110 17.87 -0.73 0.29
C GLU A 110 16.45 -0.90 -0.29
N ALA A 111 15.53 -0.04 0.14
CA ALA A 111 14.17 -0.04 -0.39
C ALA A 111 14.17 0.50 -1.81
N LYS A 112 13.84 -0.35 -2.78
CA LYS A 112 13.79 0.00 -4.21
C LYS A 112 12.65 -0.72 -4.92
N PRO A 113 12.17 -0.20 -6.06
CA PRO A 113 11.14 -0.87 -6.86
C PRO A 113 11.71 -2.10 -7.59
N TRP A 114 10.83 -3.08 -7.88
CA TRP A 114 11.16 -4.31 -8.59
C TRP A 114 10.23 -4.53 -9.79
N ALA A 115 10.83 -4.89 -10.94
CA ALA A 115 10.07 -5.11 -12.16
C ALA A 115 9.08 -6.27 -12.04
N LEU A 116 7.83 -6.03 -12.44
CA LEU A 116 6.77 -7.04 -12.55
C LEU A 116 6.61 -7.58 -13.98
N GLY A 117 7.29 -6.98 -14.95
CA GLY A 117 7.05 -7.15 -16.37
C GLY A 117 6.04 -6.14 -16.91
N PHE A 118 5.86 -6.13 -18.23
CA PHE A 118 4.90 -5.27 -18.94
C PHE A 118 5.05 -3.77 -18.65
N GLY A 119 6.25 -3.32 -18.28
CA GLY A 119 6.51 -1.94 -17.86
C GLY A 119 5.99 -1.57 -16.47
N SER A 120 5.53 -2.54 -15.68
CA SER A 120 5.05 -2.34 -14.31
C SER A 120 6.11 -2.70 -13.27
N ALA A 121 5.95 -2.16 -12.05
CA ALA A 121 6.86 -2.41 -10.93
C ALA A 121 6.12 -2.54 -9.60
N LEU A 122 6.62 -3.42 -8.73
CA LEU A 122 6.31 -3.43 -7.30
C LEU A 122 7.09 -2.29 -6.64
N SER A 123 6.40 -1.33 -6.09
CA SER A 123 7.01 -0.19 -5.39
C SER A 123 7.81 -0.63 -4.16
N ASP A 124 8.78 0.18 -3.76
CA ASP A 124 9.52 -0.05 -2.52
C ASP A 124 8.60 -0.03 -1.30
N TYR A 125 8.96 -0.80 -0.27
CA TYR A 125 8.09 -0.98 0.90
C TYR A 125 7.99 0.28 1.78
N LEU A 126 8.96 1.20 1.76
CA LEU A 126 8.87 2.46 2.51
C LEU A 126 7.92 3.44 1.83
N GLY A 127 8.00 3.57 0.51
CA GLY A 127 7.05 4.36 -0.27
C GLY A 127 5.62 3.85 -0.12
N GLN A 128 5.42 2.52 -0.17
CA GLN A 128 4.11 1.91 0.06
C GLN A 128 3.60 2.16 1.49
N ALA A 129 4.47 2.02 2.52
CA ALA A 129 4.12 2.32 3.91
C ALA A 129 3.70 3.79 4.08
N TYR A 130 4.46 4.70 3.48
CA TYR A 130 4.14 6.13 3.52
C TYR A 130 2.74 6.40 2.94
N MET A 131 2.48 5.92 1.73
CA MET A 131 1.19 6.11 1.06
C MET A 131 0.04 5.44 1.83
N THR A 132 0.27 4.25 2.38
CA THR A 132 -0.73 3.55 3.20
C THR A 132 -1.08 4.37 4.44
N GLN A 133 -0.09 4.88 5.17
CA GLN A 133 -0.36 5.72 6.34
C GLN A 133 -0.96 7.08 5.96
N ALA A 134 -0.55 7.69 4.84
CA ALA A 134 -1.15 8.92 4.31
C ALA A 134 -2.63 8.77 3.96
N CYS A 135 -3.07 7.56 3.61
CA CYS A 135 -4.46 7.20 3.37
C CYS A 135 -5.31 7.23 4.65
N GLN A 136 -4.71 7.10 5.83
CA GLN A 136 -5.42 6.97 7.13
C GLN A 136 -6.53 5.91 7.09
N PRO A 137 -6.22 4.66 6.69
CA PRO A 137 -7.24 3.63 6.53
C PRO A 137 -7.85 3.25 7.87
N LYS A 138 -9.16 2.95 7.88
CA LYS A 138 -9.89 2.50 9.06
C LYS A 138 -10.60 1.16 8.78
N PRO A 139 -10.94 0.38 9.84
CA PRO A 139 -11.53 -0.94 9.66
C PRO A 139 -12.88 -0.97 8.93
N ASP A 140 -13.63 0.11 8.94
CA ASP A 140 -14.93 0.26 8.29
C ASP A 140 -14.84 0.86 6.86
N HIS A 141 -13.65 1.26 6.42
CA HIS A 141 -13.46 1.91 5.13
C HIS A 141 -13.66 0.97 3.94
N VAL A 142 -14.19 1.53 2.87
CA VAL A 142 -14.18 1.00 1.50
C VAL A 142 -13.13 1.75 0.69
N VAL A 143 -12.16 1.05 0.15
CA VAL A 143 -10.98 1.65 -0.49
C VAL A 143 -10.89 1.25 -1.95
N LEU A 144 -10.49 2.21 -2.81
CA LEU A 144 -10.16 1.97 -4.21
C LEU A 144 -8.67 2.21 -4.44
N GLU A 145 -8.00 1.25 -5.06
CA GLU A 145 -6.65 1.39 -5.60
C GLU A 145 -6.69 1.49 -7.12
N ILE A 146 -5.89 2.41 -7.69
CA ILE A 146 -5.63 2.51 -9.12
C ILE A 146 -4.19 2.10 -9.39
N GLY A 147 -4.01 0.97 -10.11
CA GLY A 147 -2.73 0.33 -10.37
C GLY A 147 -2.47 -0.85 -9.44
N THR A 148 -3.15 -1.97 -9.67
CA THR A 148 -3.01 -3.18 -8.83
C THR A 148 -1.56 -3.70 -8.81
N GLY A 149 -0.87 -3.65 -9.95
CA GLY A 149 0.51 -4.09 -10.07
C GLY A 149 0.71 -5.52 -9.57
N SER A 150 1.54 -5.68 -8.54
CA SER A 150 1.75 -6.99 -7.89
C SER A 150 0.58 -7.46 -7.03
N GLY A 151 -0.38 -6.60 -6.71
CA GLY A 151 -1.43 -6.83 -5.72
C GLY A 151 -1.01 -6.66 -4.25
N PHE A 152 0.26 -6.33 -3.98
CA PHE A 152 0.74 -6.21 -2.60
C PHE A 152 0.07 -5.05 -1.85
N GLN A 153 -0.10 -3.88 -2.49
CA GLN A 153 -0.75 -2.73 -1.87
C GLN A 153 -2.23 -3.03 -1.57
N ALA A 154 -2.96 -3.67 -2.51
CA ALA A 154 -4.33 -4.11 -2.28
C ALA A 154 -4.42 -5.13 -1.13
N ALA A 155 -3.52 -6.12 -1.11
CA ALA A 155 -3.43 -7.08 -0.03
C ALA A 155 -3.16 -6.42 1.32
N TRP A 156 -2.26 -5.44 1.36
CA TRP A 156 -1.93 -4.71 2.59
C TRP A 156 -3.12 -3.94 3.13
N LEU A 157 -3.77 -3.13 2.30
CA LEU A 157 -4.97 -2.39 2.70
C LEU A 157 -6.10 -3.33 3.15
N SER A 158 -6.28 -4.48 2.49
CA SER A 158 -7.32 -5.44 2.84
C SER A 158 -7.20 -6.02 4.27
N ARG A 159 -5.99 -5.97 4.88
CA ARG A 159 -5.78 -6.34 6.29
C ARG A 159 -6.24 -5.27 7.28
N ILE A 160 -6.57 -4.08 6.79
CA ILE A 160 -6.93 -2.92 7.63
C ILE A 160 -8.39 -2.54 7.43
N VAL A 161 -8.93 -2.66 6.21
CA VAL A 161 -10.21 -2.08 5.81
C VAL A 161 -11.30 -3.13 5.58
N ALA A 162 -12.56 -2.70 5.55
CA ALA A 162 -13.69 -3.61 5.33
C ALA A 162 -13.68 -4.20 3.90
N LYS A 163 -13.42 -3.36 2.89
CA LYS A 163 -13.43 -3.78 1.48
C LYS A 163 -12.38 -3.04 0.67
N GLN A 164 -11.63 -3.78 -0.14
CA GLN A 164 -10.60 -3.27 -1.04
C GLN A 164 -11.00 -3.56 -2.49
N TYR A 165 -11.07 -2.50 -3.30
CA TYR A 165 -11.21 -2.55 -4.76
C TYR A 165 -9.89 -2.16 -5.42
N SER A 166 -9.52 -2.79 -6.54
CA SER A 166 -8.30 -2.45 -7.25
C SER A 166 -8.45 -2.64 -8.75
N ILE A 167 -7.91 -1.70 -9.54
CA ILE A 167 -8.02 -1.67 -10.99
C ILE A 167 -6.61 -1.75 -11.60
N GLU A 168 -6.43 -2.65 -12.57
CA GLU A 168 -5.22 -2.78 -13.37
C GLU A 168 -5.53 -2.62 -14.86
N ILE A 169 -4.82 -1.71 -15.52
CA ILE A 169 -5.04 -1.47 -16.95
C ILE A 169 -4.28 -2.45 -17.85
N ILE A 170 -3.18 -3.01 -17.36
CA ILE A 170 -2.36 -3.98 -18.08
C ILE A 170 -3.05 -5.34 -18.01
N GLU A 171 -3.78 -5.70 -19.05
CA GLU A 171 -4.65 -6.90 -19.05
C GLU A 171 -3.93 -8.19 -18.64
N PRO A 172 -2.77 -8.59 -19.19
CA PRO A 172 -2.11 -9.82 -18.80
C PRO A 172 -1.68 -9.83 -17.32
N LEU A 173 -1.26 -8.68 -16.80
CA LEU A 173 -0.91 -8.51 -15.39
C LEU A 173 -2.15 -8.60 -14.50
N GLY A 174 -3.19 -7.83 -14.81
CA GLY A 174 -4.43 -7.80 -14.04
C GLY A 174 -5.13 -9.15 -13.94
N ARG A 175 -5.18 -9.92 -15.06
CA ARG A 175 -5.72 -11.31 -15.05
C ARG A 175 -4.90 -12.25 -14.16
N SER A 176 -3.57 -12.13 -14.20
CA SER A 176 -2.69 -12.97 -13.39
C SER A 176 -2.83 -12.65 -11.90
N VAL A 177 -2.92 -11.36 -11.55
CA VAL A 177 -3.00 -10.91 -10.15
C VAL A 177 -4.35 -11.25 -9.49
N GLN A 178 -5.42 -11.46 -10.23
CA GLN A 178 -6.69 -11.92 -9.67
C GLN A 178 -6.57 -13.25 -8.89
N GLN A 179 -5.62 -14.09 -9.24
CA GLN A 179 -5.45 -15.42 -8.64
C GLN A 179 -4.61 -15.43 -7.35
N ILE A 180 -3.97 -14.32 -6.98
CA ILE A 180 -3.01 -14.31 -5.86
C ILE A 180 -3.65 -14.10 -4.49
N PHE A 181 -4.87 -13.61 -4.42
CA PHE A 181 -5.48 -13.24 -3.14
C PHE A 181 -6.08 -14.43 -2.40
N ALA A 182 -6.74 -15.35 -3.11
CA ALA A 182 -7.39 -16.53 -2.54
C ALA A 182 -6.43 -17.44 -1.75
N PRO A 183 -5.21 -17.77 -2.25
CA PRO A 183 -4.25 -18.58 -1.50
C PRO A 183 -3.78 -17.98 -0.18
N LEU A 184 -3.95 -16.64 -0.01
CA LEU A 184 -3.64 -15.92 1.22
C LEU A 184 -4.88 -15.70 2.11
N GLY A 185 -6.03 -16.25 1.75
CA GLY A 185 -7.30 -16.08 2.46
C GLY A 185 -7.83 -14.64 2.44
N LEU A 186 -7.48 -13.84 1.42
CA LEU A 186 -7.94 -12.48 1.26
C LEU A 186 -9.27 -12.47 0.49
N THR A 187 -10.39 -12.44 1.21
CA THR A 187 -11.74 -12.54 0.64
C THR A 187 -12.42 -11.19 0.43
N ASN A 188 -11.87 -10.12 0.99
CA ASN A 188 -12.41 -8.77 0.89
C ASN A 188 -11.74 -7.89 -0.19
N VAL A 189 -10.90 -8.49 -1.04
CA VAL A 189 -10.29 -7.84 -2.21
C VAL A 189 -11.09 -8.17 -3.45
N GLU A 190 -11.41 -7.14 -4.23
CA GLU A 190 -12.04 -7.27 -5.54
C GLU A 190 -11.21 -6.52 -6.58
N THR A 191 -10.85 -7.21 -7.66
CA THR A 191 -10.00 -6.63 -8.70
C THR A 191 -10.66 -6.72 -10.06
N ARG A 192 -10.35 -5.74 -10.93
CA ARG A 192 -10.74 -5.82 -12.33
C ARG A 192 -9.64 -5.33 -13.26
N VAL A 193 -9.66 -5.82 -14.48
CA VAL A 193 -8.92 -5.24 -15.61
C VAL A 193 -9.74 -4.07 -16.15
N GLY A 194 -9.14 -2.87 -16.23
CA GLY A 194 -9.85 -1.68 -16.70
C GLY A 194 -9.01 -0.41 -16.59
N ASP A 195 -9.56 0.69 -17.09
CA ASP A 195 -8.93 2.00 -17.02
C ASP A 195 -9.32 2.70 -15.72
N GLY A 196 -8.35 2.84 -14.82
CA GLY A 196 -8.53 3.49 -13.53
C GLY A 196 -8.85 4.99 -13.59
N PHE A 197 -8.71 5.62 -14.76
CA PHE A 197 -9.13 7.01 -14.96
C PHE A 197 -10.61 7.23 -14.63
N TYR A 198 -11.44 6.22 -14.88
CA TYR A 198 -12.90 6.27 -14.65
C TYR A 198 -13.31 5.81 -13.24
N GLY A 199 -12.35 5.35 -12.42
CA GLY A 199 -12.65 4.79 -11.12
C GLY A 199 -13.49 3.51 -11.21
N TRP A 200 -14.39 3.32 -10.24
CA TRP A 200 -15.30 2.16 -10.16
C TRP A 200 -16.75 2.62 -9.95
N PRO A 201 -17.44 3.07 -11.00
CA PRO A 201 -18.76 3.72 -10.89
C PRO A 201 -19.87 2.79 -10.36
N GLU A 202 -19.71 1.48 -10.45
CA GLU A 202 -20.68 0.51 -9.94
C GLU A 202 -20.71 0.47 -8.40
N VAL A 203 -19.69 1.00 -7.72
CA VAL A 203 -19.70 1.20 -6.27
C VAL A 203 -20.40 2.52 -5.93
N THR A 204 -21.73 2.49 -5.93
CA THR A 204 -22.59 3.69 -5.80
C THR A 204 -22.43 4.42 -4.47
N GLY A 205 -21.97 3.75 -3.41
CA GLY A 205 -21.68 4.36 -2.11
C GLY A 205 -20.39 5.20 -2.07
N GLY A 206 -19.56 5.12 -3.12
CA GLY A 206 -18.26 5.77 -3.17
C GLY A 206 -17.22 5.16 -2.22
N PHE A 207 -16.08 5.83 -2.13
CA PHE A 207 -14.91 5.33 -1.40
C PHE A 207 -14.51 6.28 -0.26
N ASP A 208 -14.19 5.72 0.89
CA ASP A 208 -13.62 6.45 2.03
C ASP A 208 -12.19 6.89 1.71
N THR A 209 -11.48 6.04 0.97
CA THR A 209 -10.11 6.31 0.54
C THR A 209 -9.90 5.85 -0.90
N ILE A 210 -9.18 6.68 -1.67
CA ILE A 210 -8.68 6.30 -2.99
C ILE A 210 -7.16 6.46 -2.97
N ILE A 211 -6.44 5.42 -3.39
CA ILE A 211 -4.98 5.44 -3.53
C ILE A 211 -4.61 5.19 -4.99
N VAL A 212 -3.77 6.06 -5.55
CA VAL A 212 -3.28 5.93 -6.92
C VAL A 212 -1.80 5.59 -6.89
N THR A 213 -1.42 4.44 -7.42
CA THR A 213 -0.05 3.90 -7.37
C THR A 213 0.72 4.09 -8.68
N CYS A 214 0.26 5.02 -9.51
CA CYS A 214 0.91 5.47 -10.74
C CYS A 214 0.80 7.00 -10.86
N ALA A 215 1.69 7.63 -11.64
CA ALA A 215 1.74 9.09 -11.74
C ALA A 215 0.69 9.60 -12.75
N ALA A 216 -0.24 10.40 -12.28
CA ALA A 216 -1.21 11.12 -13.11
C ALA A 216 -0.66 12.49 -13.53
N GLN A 217 -1.11 13.03 -14.67
CA GLN A 217 -0.78 14.41 -15.08
C GLN A 217 -1.66 15.43 -14.33
N TYR A 218 -2.83 15.00 -13.91
CA TYR A 218 -3.81 15.75 -13.11
C TYR A 218 -4.73 14.74 -12.41
N VAL A 219 -5.57 15.22 -11.49
CA VAL A 219 -6.52 14.33 -10.81
C VAL A 219 -7.67 13.97 -11.76
N PRO A 220 -7.91 12.66 -12.03
CA PRO A 220 -9.08 12.25 -12.79
C PRO A 220 -10.37 12.72 -12.10
N PRO A 221 -11.27 13.45 -12.80
CA PRO A 221 -12.50 13.97 -12.16
C PRO A 221 -13.37 12.87 -11.53
N ALA A 222 -13.41 11.69 -12.13
CA ALA A 222 -14.18 10.56 -11.63
C ALA A 222 -13.74 10.12 -10.22
N LEU A 223 -12.43 10.22 -9.90
CA LEU A 223 -11.94 9.83 -8.58
C LEU A 223 -12.42 10.81 -7.49
N ILE A 224 -12.46 12.11 -7.79
CA ILE A 224 -13.02 13.11 -6.87
C ILE A 224 -14.53 12.92 -6.69
N GLN A 225 -15.25 12.60 -7.78
CA GLN A 225 -16.69 12.36 -7.72
C GLN A 225 -17.03 11.14 -6.86
N GLN A 226 -16.24 10.06 -6.99
CA GLN A 226 -16.42 8.81 -6.25
C GLN A 226 -15.86 8.84 -4.83
N LEU A 227 -15.15 9.91 -4.44
CA LEU A 227 -14.68 10.09 -3.07
C LEU A 227 -15.84 10.54 -2.18
N LYS A 228 -16.08 9.85 -1.07
CA LYS A 228 -17.11 10.21 -0.09
C LYS A 228 -16.80 11.56 0.58
N PRO A 229 -17.81 12.29 1.12
CA PRO A 229 -17.57 13.29 2.15
C PRO A 229 -16.75 12.70 3.31
N GLY A 230 -15.83 13.47 3.88
CA GLY A 230 -14.84 12.97 4.86
C GLY A 230 -13.69 12.15 4.26
N GLY A 231 -13.76 11.80 2.97
CA GLY A 231 -12.84 10.89 2.29
C GLY A 231 -11.50 11.52 1.90
N ARG A 232 -10.55 10.65 1.52
CA ARG A 232 -9.17 11.01 1.19
C ARG A 232 -8.70 10.34 -0.09
N LEU A 233 -8.04 11.13 -0.96
CA LEU A 233 -7.36 10.63 -2.17
C LEU A 233 -5.87 10.91 -2.05
N VAL A 234 -5.04 9.88 -2.22
CA VAL A 234 -3.57 9.96 -2.24
C VAL A 234 -3.11 9.63 -3.65
N ILE A 235 -2.43 10.57 -4.32
CA ILE A 235 -2.11 10.46 -5.74
C ILE A 235 -0.79 11.14 -6.10
N PRO A 236 0.13 10.47 -6.82
CA PRO A 236 1.28 11.11 -7.46
C PRO A 236 0.84 11.94 -8.66
N ILE A 237 1.24 13.21 -8.72
CA ILE A 237 0.95 14.09 -9.87
C ILE A 237 2.26 14.66 -10.42
N GLY A 238 2.40 14.60 -11.75
CA GLY A 238 3.51 15.16 -12.49
C GLY A 238 3.58 14.64 -13.93
N GLN A 239 4.53 15.16 -14.69
CA GLN A 239 4.70 14.76 -16.09
C GLN A 239 5.25 13.33 -16.22
N PRO A 240 4.76 12.54 -17.18
CA PRO A 240 5.26 11.20 -17.42
C PRO A 240 6.77 11.19 -17.67
N PHE A 241 7.47 10.22 -17.05
CA PHE A 241 8.92 10.00 -17.23
C PHE A 241 9.82 11.20 -16.93
N ARG A 242 9.31 12.22 -16.22
CA ARG A 242 10.09 13.41 -15.85
C ARG A 242 10.23 13.51 -14.33
N ARG A 243 11.32 14.14 -13.88
CA ARG A 243 11.46 14.58 -12.49
C ARG A 243 10.41 15.66 -12.18
N GLY A 244 10.05 15.81 -10.91
CA GLY A 244 9.07 16.81 -10.47
C GLY A 244 7.67 16.24 -10.30
N GLN A 245 7.56 14.94 -10.08
CA GLN A 245 6.33 14.33 -9.56
C GLN A 245 6.28 14.54 -8.03
N PHE A 246 5.10 14.88 -7.54
CA PHE A 246 4.83 15.04 -6.11
C PHE A 246 3.62 14.23 -5.71
N LEU A 247 3.67 13.68 -4.51
CA LEU A 247 2.49 13.11 -3.88
C LEU A 247 1.56 14.24 -3.45
N TYR A 248 0.28 14.13 -3.80
CA TYR A 248 -0.77 15.03 -3.34
C TYR A 248 -1.78 14.25 -2.51
N ILE A 249 -2.24 14.88 -1.45
CA ILE A 249 -3.30 14.38 -0.60
C ILE A 249 -4.49 15.31 -0.75
N TYR A 250 -5.58 14.78 -1.29
CA TYR A 250 -6.86 15.47 -1.39
C TYR A 250 -7.76 15.00 -0.26
N THR A 251 -8.49 15.92 0.31
CA THR A 251 -9.55 15.64 1.30
C THR A 251 -10.84 16.30 0.84
N LYS A 252 -11.94 15.59 0.99
CA LYS A 252 -13.28 16.08 0.72
C LYS A 252 -13.99 16.27 2.04
N ASP A 253 -14.39 17.50 2.36
CA ASP A 253 -15.12 17.75 3.63
C ASP A 253 -16.59 17.31 3.55
N GLU A 254 -17.29 17.40 4.67
CA GLU A 254 -18.70 16.95 4.76
C GLU A 254 -19.63 17.77 3.84
N GLU A 255 -19.26 18.99 3.48
CA GLU A 255 -19.97 19.84 2.53
C GLU A 255 -19.58 19.57 1.07
N GLY A 256 -18.71 18.60 0.82
CA GLY A 256 -18.25 18.21 -0.51
C GLY A 256 -17.16 19.09 -1.11
N ARG A 257 -16.60 20.05 -0.36
CA ARG A 257 -15.49 20.90 -0.80
C ARG A 257 -14.19 20.11 -0.79
N VAL A 258 -13.43 20.21 -1.86
CA VAL A 258 -12.16 19.50 -2.02
C VAL A 258 -10.98 20.43 -1.74
N ARG A 259 -10.07 19.97 -0.89
CA ARG A 259 -8.80 20.64 -0.62
C ARG A 259 -7.67 19.71 -0.98
N SER A 260 -6.53 20.25 -1.41
CA SER A 260 -5.33 19.49 -1.69
C SER A 260 -4.14 20.01 -0.91
N ARG A 261 -3.24 19.10 -0.56
CA ARG A 261 -1.93 19.42 0.02
C ARG A 261 -0.86 18.71 -0.81
N LYS A 262 0.10 19.50 -1.30
CA LYS A 262 1.34 18.97 -1.88
C LYS A 262 2.18 18.39 -0.77
N ASP A 263 2.70 17.19 -0.98
CA ASP A 263 3.49 16.46 0.00
C ASP A 263 4.94 16.25 -0.51
N MET A 264 5.43 15.03 -0.51
CA MET A 264 6.81 14.73 -0.86
C MET A 264 7.01 14.52 -2.36
N GLY A 265 8.27 14.73 -2.82
CA GLY A 265 8.69 14.32 -4.16
C GLY A 265 8.70 12.80 -4.30
N VAL A 266 8.19 12.31 -5.42
CA VAL A 266 8.08 10.89 -5.74
C VAL A 266 8.45 10.62 -7.19
N TYR A 267 8.60 9.34 -7.54
CA TYR A 267 8.77 8.93 -8.93
C TYR A 267 8.01 7.63 -9.17
N PHE A 268 6.96 7.72 -9.97
CA PHE A 268 6.10 6.61 -10.36
C PHE A 268 6.06 6.44 -11.87
N ILE A 269 5.80 5.23 -12.33
CA ILE A 269 5.42 4.97 -13.72
C ILE A 269 4.11 5.70 -14.02
N PRO A 270 3.90 6.16 -15.29
CA PRO A 270 2.74 6.97 -15.60
C PRO A 270 1.43 6.18 -15.58
N MET A 271 0.36 6.84 -15.17
CA MET A 271 -1.01 6.41 -15.46
C MET A 271 -1.24 6.48 -16.96
N THR A 272 -1.61 5.37 -17.55
CA THR A 272 -1.87 5.24 -18.99
C THR A 272 -3.38 5.31 -19.31
N GLY A 273 -3.80 4.83 -20.47
CA GLY A 273 -5.20 4.83 -20.87
C GLY A 273 -5.74 6.22 -21.18
N ALA A 274 -6.91 6.54 -20.68
CA ALA A 274 -7.59 7.83 -20.91
C ALA A 274 -6.79 9.03 -20.39
N MET A 275 -5.98 8.84 -19.32
CA MET A 275 -5.11 9.90 -18.81
C MET A 275 -4.18 10.48 -19.87
N MET A 276 -3.66 9.65 -20.76
CA MET A 276 -2.74 10.08 -21.83
C MET A 276 -3.43 10.71 -23.04
N LYS A 277 -4.77 10.58 -23.14
CA LYS A 277 -5.57 10.99 -24.28
C LYS A 277 -6.51 12.16 -23.98
N THR A 278 -6.78 12.39 -22.71
CA THR A 278 -7.75 13.40 -22.27
C THR A 278 -7.01 14.65 -21.79
N PRO A 279 -7.28 15.83 -22.39
CA PRO A 279 -6.67 17.07 -21.90
C PRO A 279 -7.05 17.35 -20.44
N ALA A 280 -6.12 17.97 -19.71
CA ALA A 280 -6.38 18.40 -18.34
C ALA A 280 -7.54 19.41 -18.32
N PRO A 281 -8.58 19.21 -17.49
CA PRO A 281 -9.59 20.25 -17.28
C PRO A 281 -8.96 21.53 -16.74
N ALA A 282 -9.55 22.68 -17.04
CA ALA A 282 -9.07 23.96 -16.52
C ALA A 282 -9.01 23.93 -14.97
N GLY A 283 -7.87 24.29 -14.40
CA GLY A 283 -7.66 24.31 -12.95
C GLY A 283 -7.47 22.94 -12.28
N SER A 284 -7.38 21.85 -13.04
CA SER A 284 -7.21 20.49 -12.48
C SER A 284 -5.76 20.13 -12.12
N VAL A 285 -4.78 20.88 -12.59
CA VAL A 285 -3.37 20.72 -12.22
C VAL A 285 -3.14 21.55 -10.96
N PRO A 286 -2.68 20.95 -9.84
CA PRO A 286 -2.35 21.72 -8.65
C PRO A 286 -1.19 22.69 -8.95
N GLN A 287 -1.30 23.90 -8.50
CA GLN A 287 -0.23 24.91 -8.59
C GLN A 287 0.85 24.71 -7.52
#